data_a665caa58ab0e4a14af44d42fe040466
#
_entry.id   a665caa58ab0e4a14af44d42fe040466
#
_cell.length_a   1.000
_cell.length_b   1.000
_cell.length_c   1.000
_cell.angle_alpha   90.00
_cell.angle_beta   90.00
_cell.angle_gamma   90.00
#
_symmetry.space_group_name_H-M   'P 1'
#
loop_
_entity.id
_entity.type
_entity.pdbx_description
1 polymer ?
#
loop_
_entity_poly.entity_id
_entity_poly.type
_entity_poly.pdbx_seq_one_letter_code
_entity_poly.pdbx_strand_id
1 'polypeptide(L)'
;MSYKLSIVKNKMMKRIINILILLCCIASLSSCGNSTEERSRVLKIYNWADYIDEDVLAEFPDWYKQQTGEDLRIIYQVFDINEIMLTKIERGHEDFDVVCPSEYIIERMLKKDLLLPIDRNFGKTPDYLPNISPYIRRELNKTSQPGRTTTDYAVPYMWGTAGILYNRNFITPDEAGSWHCLWNPRNKGKILMKDSYRDAYG
;
A
#
# COMPACT_ATOMS: atom_id res chain seq x y z
N MET A 1 64.81 28.07 -25.35
CA MET A 1 64.21 26.86 -25.90
C MET A 1 63.33 26.13 -24.83
N SER A 2 63.60 26.31 -23.55
CA SER A 2 62.88 25.62 -22.44
C SER A 2 61.39 26.06 -22.20
N TYR A 3 61.07 27.33 -22.44
CA TYR A 3 59.72 27.89 -22.12
C TYR A 3 58.59 27.38 -23.03
N LYS A 4 58.86 27.11 -24.32
CA LYS A 4 57.88 26.56 -25.26
C LYS A 4 57.47 25.09 -24.91
N LEU A 5 58.40 24.34 -24.35
CA LEU A 5 58.16 22.91 -23.98
C LEU A 5 57.21 22.80 -22.77
N SER A 6 57.30 23.72 -21.82
CA SER A 6 56.44 23.82 -20.61
C SER A 6 54.98 24.14 -20.99
N ILE A 7 54.75 25.05 -21.92
CA ILE A 7 53.40 25.46 -22.36
C ILE A 7 52.70 24.34 -23.11
N VAL A 8 53.43 23.57 -23.97
CA VAL A 8 52.87 22.43 -24.70
C VAL A 8 52.49 21.31 -23.74
N LYS A 9 53.34 21.00 -22.75
CA LYS A 9 53.07 19.98 -21.73
C LYS A 9 51.84 20.32 -20.89
N ASN A 10 51.66 21.60 -20.52
CA ASN A 10 50.50 22.06 -19.76
C ASN A 10 49.20 21.99 -20.59
N LYS A 11 49.27 22.28 -21.89
CA LYS A 11 48.13 22.22 -22.80
C LYS A 11 47.68 20.76 -23.07
N MET A 12 48.64 19.86 -23.15
CA MET A 12 48.39 18.44 -23.32
C MET A 12 47.81 17.80 -22.05
N MET A 13 48.33 18.16 -20.88
CA MET A 13 47.84 17.69 -19.60
C MET A 13 46.39 18.16 -19.34
N LYS A 14 46.02 19.41 -19.66
CA LYS A 14 44.64 19.87 -19.60
C LYS A 14 43.72 19.14 -20.53
N ARG A 15 44.13 18.77 -21.72
CA ARG A 15 43.32 17.96 -22.64
C ARG A 15 43.10 16.54 -22.11
N ILE A 16 44.10 15.90 -21.52
CA ILE A 16 43.97 14.56 -20.91
C ILE A 16 43.03 14.59 -19.71
N ILE A 17 43.14 15.63 -18.88
CA ILE A 17 42.23 15.81 -17.72
C ILE A 17 40.79 15.98 -18.21
N ASN A 18 40.53 16.81 -19.21
CA ASN A 18 39.16 16.99 -19.76
C ASN A 18 38.60 15.73 -20.39
N ILE A 19 39.43 14.89 -21.06
CA ILE A 19 39.02 13.59 -21.61
C ILE A 19 38.68 12.60 -20.47
N LEU A 20 39.49 12.59 -19.40
CA LEU A 20 39.23 11.76 -18.23
C LEU A 20 37.92 12.18 -17.50
N ILE A 21 37.68 13.44 -17.37
CA ILE A 21 36.42 13.97 -16.79
C ILE A 21 35.24 13.57 -17.67
N LEU A 22 35.36 13.71 -18.99
CA LEU A 22 34.30 13.32 -19.93
C LEU A 22 34.01 11.82 -19.88
N LEU A 23 35.04 10.98 -19.77
CA LEU A 23 34.92 9.52 -19.62
C LEU A 23 34.26 9.14 -18.27
N CYS A 24 34.60 9.84 -17.17
CA CYS A 24 33.92 9.65 -15.88
C CYS A 24 32.44 10.05 -15.93
N CYS A 25 32.09 11.15 -16.60
CA CYS A 25 30.69 11.55 -16.80
C CYS A 25 29.88 10.55 -17.63
N ILE A 26 30.49 9.97 -18.66
CA ILE A 26 29.85 8.93 -19.50
C ILE A 26 29.65 7.63 -18.71
N ALA A 27 30.63 7.23 -17.89
CA ALA A 27 30.51 6.06 -17.01
C ALA A 27 29.42 6.22 -15.94
N SER A 28 29.18 7.42 -15.46
CA SER A 28 28.11 7.73 -14.50
C SER A 28 26.70 7.62 -15.12
N LEU A 29 26.56 7.79 -16.42
CA LEU A 29 25.27 7.69 -17.13
C LEU A 29 24.85 6.23 -17.41
N SER A 30 25.77 5.29 -17.34
CA SER A 30 25.48 3.87 -17.57
C SER A 30 24.92 3.13 -16.34
N SER A 31 24.84 3.79 -15.18
CA SER A 31 24.36 3.18 -13.91
C SER A 31 22.86 3.18 -13.74
N CYS A 32 22.07 3.70 -14.69
CA CYS A 32 20.61 3.86 -14.55
C CYS A 32 19.80 2.69 -15.15
N GLY A 33 20.44 1.56 -15.48
CA GLY A 33 19.80 0.46 -16.21
C GLY A 33 19.05 -0.60 -15.36
N ASN A 34 19.27 -0.68 -14.04
CA ASN A 34 18.77 -1.80 -13.23
C ASN A 34 17.49 -1.52 -12.43
N SER A 35 17.00 -0.28 -12.36
CA SER A 35 15.89 0.03 -11.46
C SER A 35 14.52 -0.49 -11.92
N THR A 36 14.27 -0.57 -13.22
CA THR A 36 12.97 -0.98 -13.77
C THR A 36 12.77 -2.49 -13.70
N GLU A 37 13.81 -3.25 -13.99
CA GLU A 37 13.76 -4.71 -13.93
C GLU A 37 13.71 -5.22 -12.48
N GLU A 38 14.39 -4.54 -11.57
CA GLU A 38 14.32 -4.81 -10.13
C GLU A 38 12.94 -4.46 -9.56
N ARG A 39 12.26 -3.39 -10.00
CA ARG A 39 10.93 -2.99 -9.55
C ARG A 39 9.85 -3.99 -9.95
N SER A 40 9.93 -4.60 -11.13
CA SER A 40 8.96 -5.60 -11.59
C SER A 40 8.95 -6.88 -10.76
N ARG A 41 10.02 -7.14 -10.01
CA ARG A 41 10.15 -8.29 -9.09
C ARG A 41 9.85 -7.96 -7.64
N VAL A 42 9.24 -6.82 -7.38
CA VAL A 42 8.89 -6.37 -6.03
C VAL A 42 7.39 -6.17 -5.93
N LEU A 43 6.76 -6.86 -4.97
CA LEU A 43 5.36 -6.65 -4.58
C LEU A 43 5.32 -5.78 -3.32
N LYS A 44 4.82 -4.56 -3.46
CA LYS A 44 4.66 -3.63 -2.33
C LYS A 44 3.23 -3.71 -1.80
N ILE A 45 3.09 -4.17 -0.56
CA ILE A 45 1.82 -4.31 0.13
C ILE A 45 1.73 -3.29 1.26
N TYR A 46 0.60 -2.58 1.36
CA TYR A 46 0.32 -1.63 2.43
C TYR A 46 -0.98 -2.01 3.12
N ASN A 47 -0.89 -2.52 4.33
CA ASN A 47 -1.98 -3.15 5.06
C ASN A 47 -2.09 -2.59 6.49
N TRP A 48 -3.13 -2.97 7.21
CA TRP A 48 -3.25 -2.76 8.64
C TRP A 48 -2.20 -3.58 9.40
N ALA A 49 -1.76 -3.06 10.56
CA ALA A 49 -1.00 -3.85 11.51
C ALA A 49 -1.81 -5.10 11.93
N ASP A 50 -1.14 -6.22 12.11
CA ASP A 50 -1.71 -7.50 12.59
C ASP A 50 -2.88 -8.07 11.74
N TYR A 51 -2.95 -7.71 10.46
CA TYR A 51 -4.05 -8.12 9.55
C TYR A 51 -3.65 -9.22 8.57
N ILE A 52 -2.46 -9.78 8.67
CA ILE A 52 -2.01 -10.88 7.82
C ILE A 52 -1.22 -11.88 8.65
N ASP A 53 -1.31 -13.15 8.29
CA ASP A 53 -0.43 -14.18 8.80
C ASP A 53 0.96 -14.02 8.17
N GLU A 54 2.01 -13.94 8.98
CA GLU A 54 3.38 -13.77 8.50
C GLU A 54 3.86 -14.96 7.67
N ASP A 55 3.34 -16.16 7.93
CA ASP A 55 3.65 -17.35 7.14
C ASP A 55 3.19 -17.18 5.68
N VAL A 56 2.06 -16.51 5.44
CA VAL A 56 1.58 -16.21 4.08
C VAL A 56 2.56 -15.31 3.34
N LEU A 57 3.14 -14.31 4.04
CA LEU A 57 4.15 -13.44 3.42
C LEU A 57 5.45 -14.19 3.11
N ALA A 58 5.82 -15.16 3.95
CA ALA A 58 7.02 -15.97 3.76
C ALA A 58 6.86 -16.98 2.62
N GLU A 59 5.68 -17.59 2.48
CA GLU A 59 5.41 -18.67 1.51
C GLU A 59 5.02 -18.14 0.11
N PHE A 60 4.42 -16.96 0.04
CA PHE A 60 3.90 -16.42 -1.23
C PHE A 60 4.94 -16.30 -2.34
N PRO A 61 6.21 -15.86 -2.11
CA PRO A 61 7.23 -15.81 -3.15
C PRO A 61 7.51 -17.15 -3.82
N ASP A 62 7.57 -18.23 -3.03
CA ASP A 62 7.79 -19.58 -3.54
C ASP A 62 6.58 -20.08 -4.33
N TRP A 63 5.37 -19.84 -3.84
CA TRP A 63 4.15 -20.13 -4.57
C TRP A 63 4.09 -19.36 -5.89
N TYR A 64 4.41 -18.06 -5.88
CA TYR A 64 4.42 -17.22 -7.09
C TYR A 64 5.41 -17.75 -8.13
N LYS A 65 6.61 -18.11 -7.68
CA LYS A 65 7.65 -18.71 -8.55
C LYS A 65 7.20 -20.03 -9.18
N GLN A 66 6.47 -20.86 -8.42
CA GLN A 66 5.91 -22.10 -8.97
C GLN A 66 4.83 -21.84 -10.04
N GLN A 67 4.04 -20.77 -9.92
CA GLN A 67 3.00 -20.42 -10.88
C GLN A 67 3.53 -19.74 -12.14
N THR A 68 4.52 -18.85 -12.00
CA THR A 68 4.97 -17.95 -13.05
C THR A 68 6.39 -18.26 -13.57
N GLY A 69 7.21 -18.93 -12.78
CA GLY A 69 8.64 -19.12 -13.02
C GLY A 69 9.51 -17.92 -12.63
N GLU A 70 8.92 -16.86 -12.10
CA GLU A 70 9.60 -15.61 -11.77
C GLU A 70 9.85 -15.49 -10.26
N ASP A 71 10.99 -14.88 -9.90
CA ASP A 71 11.28 -14.54 -8.50
C ASP A 71 10.55 -13.26 -8.11
N LEU A 72 10.00 -13.26 -6.87
CA LEU A 72 9.29 -12.12 -6.30
C LEU A 72 9.83 -11.81 -4.90
N ARG A 73 10.01 -10.52 -4.60
CA ARG A 73 10.32 -10.02 -3.26
C ARG A 73 9.15 -9.18 -2.73
N ILE A 74 8.71 -9.45 -1.51
CA ILE A 74 7.65 -8.66 -0.86
C ILE A 74 8.28 -7.53 -0.05
N ILE A 75 7.71 -6.33 -0.18
CA ILE A 75 7.90 -5.20 0.75
C ILE A 75 6.54 -4.98 1.43
N TYR A 76 6.48 -5.35 2.71
CA TYR A 76 5.27 -5.19 3.51
C TYR A 76 5.39 -3.96 4.40
N GLN A 77 4.42 -3.05 4.32
CA GLN A 77 4.31 -1.87 5.16
C GLN A 77 2.96 -1.85 5.85
N VAL A 78 2.89 -1.22 7.02
CA VAL A 78 1.66 -1.13 7.81
C VAL A 78 1.23 0.30 8.02
N PHE A 79 -0.08 0.48 8.24
CA PHE A 79 -0.70 1.74 8.66
C PHE A 79 -1.75 1.48 9.75
N ASP A 80 -2.07 2.51 10.51
CA ASP A 80 -3.05 2.48 11.59
C ASP A 80 -4.28 3.37 11.30
N ILE A 81 -4.15 4.32 10.36
CA ILE A 81 -5.18 5.29 10.04
C ILE A 81 -5.37 5.38 8.53
N ASN A 82 -6.59 5.12 8.05
CA ASN A 82 -6.97 5.15 6.64
C ASN A 82 -6.62 6.48 5.93
N GLU A 83 -6.87 7.60 6.57
CA GLU A 83 -6.67 8.94 6.01
C GLU A 83 -5.17 9.26 5.80
N ILE A 84 -4.33 8.78 6.71
CA ILE A 84 -2.87 8.92 6.59
C ILE A 84 -2.37 8.06 5.42
N MET A 85 -2.83 6.81 5.33
CA MET A 85 -2.51 5.90 4.24
C MET A 85 -2.90 6.53 2.89
N LEU A 86 -4.15 7.00 2.76
CA LEU A 86 -4.62 7.63 1.53
C LEU A 86 -3.81 8.88 1.16
N THR A 87 -3.48 9.73 2.14
CA THR A 87 -2.66 10.93 1.94
C THR A 87 -1.26 10.57 1.43
N LYS A 88 -0.68 9.49 1.93
CA LYS A 88 0.63 8.99 1.51
C LYS A 88 0.60 8.57 0.03
N ILE A 89 -0.46 7.88 -0.40
CA ILE A 89 -0.64 7.48 -1.80
C ILE A 89 -0.89 8.70 -2.69
N GLU A 90 -1.79 9.60 -2.30
CA GLU A 90 -2.20 10.76 -3.12
C GLU A 90 -1.09 11.80 -3.29
N ARG A 91 -0.30 12.04 -2.25
CA ARG A 91 0.69 13.13 -2.21
C ARG A 91 2.13 12.65 -2.22
N GLY A 92 2.39 11.46 -1.70
CA GLY A 92 3.72 10.88 -1.60
C GLY A 92 4.18 10.22 -2.90
N HIS A 93 3.29 10.05 -3.88
CA HIS A 93 3.56 9.30 -5.12
C HIS A 93 4.17 7.92 -4.86
N GLU A 94 3.75 7.30 -3.75
CA GLU A 94 4.19 5.95 -3.41
C GLU A 94 3.52 4.93 -4.33
N ASP A 95 4.31 4.06 -4.91
CA ASP A 95 3.91 3.07 -5.90
C ASP A 95 3.59 1.71 -5.23
N PHE A 96 2.55 1.67 -4.40
CA PHE A 96 2.05 0.40 -3.85
C PHE A 96 1.33 -0.42 -4.92
N ASP A 97 1.54 -1.75 -4.89
CA ASP A 97 0.84 -2.68 -5.77
C ASP A 97 -0.48 -3.14 -5.15
N VAL A 98 -0.50 -3.33 -3.83
CA VAL A 98 -1.68 -3.76 -3.08
C VAL A 98 -1.85 -2.89 -1.84
N VAL A 99 -3.06 -2.40 -1.63
CA VAL A 99 -3.45 -1.66 -0.41
C VAL A 99 -4.72 -2.28 0.18
N CYS A 100 -4.82 -2.31 1.51
CA CYS A 100 -5.96 -2.91 2.21
C CYS A 100 -6.69 -1.89 3.10
N PRO A 101 -7.39 -0.91 2.53
CA PRO A 101 -8.15 0.08 3.30
C PRO A 101 -9.56 -0.39 3.63
N SER A 102 -10.26 0.41 4.43
CA SER A 102 -11.71 0.28 4.63
C SER A 102 -12.48 0.67 3.36
N GLU A 103 -13.72 0.18 3.20
CA GLU A 103 -14.54 0.32 2.00
C GLU A 103 -14.80 1.78 1.59
N TYR A 104 -14.97 2.70 2.54
CA TYR A 104 -15.17 4.12 2.23
C TYR A 104 -13.93 4.79 1.60
N ILE A 105 -12.74 4.27 1.90
CA ILE A 105 -11.50 4.71 1.24
C ILE A 105 -11.44 4.14 -0.18
N ILE A 106 -11.84 2.87 -0.38
CA ILE A 106 -11.91 2.27 -1.72
C ILE A 106 -12.83 3.12 -2.61
N GLU A 107 -13.99 3.54 -2.10
CA GLU A 107 -14.88 4.47 -2.82
C GLU A 107 -14.17 5.76 -3.23
N ARG A 108 -13.40 6.37 -2.31
CA ARG A 108 -12.64 7.60 -2.60
C ARG A 108 -11.54 7.36 -3.62
N MET A 109 -10.83 6.22 -3.53
CA MET A 109 -9.78 5.86 -4.48
C MET A 109 -10.36 5.62 -5.88
N LEU A 110 -11.53 4.99 -5.99
CA LEU A 110 -12.25 4.83 -7.26
C LEU A 110 -12.62 6.18 -7.88
N LYS A 111 -13.15 7.12 -7.08
CA LYS A 111 -13.51 8.48 -7.54
C LYS A 111 -12.30 9.28 -8.05
N LYS A 112 -11.10 8.93 -7.59
CA LYS A 112 -9.85 9.63 -7.91
C LYS A 112 -8.96 8.88 -8.91
N ASP A 113 -9.45 7.81 -9.51
CA ASP A 113 -8.70 6.98 -10.47
C ASP A 113 -7.38 6.41 -9.90
N LEU A 114 -7.35 6.07 -8.60
CA LEU A 114 -6.16 5.55 -7.93
C LEU A 114 -6.08 4.02 -7.93
N LEU A 115 -7.08 3.32 -8.48
CA LEU A 115 -7.13 1.86 -8.52
C LEU A 115 -7.09 1.36 -9.95
N LEU A 116 -6.35 0.30 -10.18
CA LEU A 116 -6.36 -0.46 -11.43
C LEU A 116 -7.38 -1.61 -11.35
N PRO A 117 -8.03 -1.96 -12.44
CA PRO A 117 -8.91 -3.11 -12.48
C PRO A 117 -8.11 -4.40 -12.25
N ILE A 118 -8.72 -5.36 -11.55
CA ILE A 118 -8.13 -6.66 -11.28
C ILE A 118 -8.26 -7.52 -12.54
N ASP A 119 -7.15 -8.07 -13.01
CA ASP A 119 -7.16 -9.09 -14.05
C ASP A 119 -7.60 -10.45 -13.46
N ARG A 120 -8.83 -10.84 -13.76
CA ARG A 120 -9.40 -12.12 -13.30
C ARG A 120 -8.88 -13.33 -14.06
N ASN A 121 -8.17 -13.11 -15.16
CA ASN A 121 -7.61 -14.18 -15.99
C ASN A 121 -6.10 -14.37 -15.73
N PHE A 122 -5.58 -13.77 -14.65
CA PHE A 122 -4.17 -13.89 -14.33
C PHE A 122 -3.77 -15.35 -14.05
N GLY A 123 -2.89 -15.85 -14.89
CA GLY A 123 -2.30 -17.18 -14.75
C GLY A 123 -3.33 -18.32 -14.72
N LYS A 124 -3.10 -19.29 -13.86
CA LYS A 124 -3.99 -20.45 -13.60
C LYS A 124 -4.82 -20.29 -12.33
N THR A 125 -4.85 -19.10 -11.77
CA THR A 125 -5.56 -18.81 -10.51
C THR A 125 -7.05 -18.85 -10.76
N PRO A 126 -7.83 -19.63 -10.00
CA PRO A 126 -9.28 -19.64 -10.13
C PRO A 126 -9.86 -18.26 -9.78
N ASP A 127 -10.99 -17.91 -10.41
CA ASP A 127 -11.73 -16.72 -10.05
C ASP A 127 -12.05 -16.72 -8.55
N TYR A 128 -11.66 -15.66 -7.85
CA TYR A 128 -11.85 -15.51 -6.40
C TYR A 128 -13.30 -15.15 -6.02
N LEU A 129 -14.08 -14.61 -6.95
CA LEU A 129 -15.45 -14.13 -6.67
C LEU A 129 -16.39 -15.19 -6.09
N PRO A 130 -16.36 -16.47 -6.51
CA PRO A 130 -17.16 -17.51 -5.90
C PRO A 130 -16.87 -17.76 -4.41
N ASN A 131 -15.66 -17.45 -3.96
CA ASN A 131 -15.24 -17.62 -2.57
C ASN A 131 -15.70 -16.48 -1.65
N ILE A 132 -16.23 -15.38 -2.22
CA ILE A 132 -16.70 -14.24 -1.46
C ILE A 132 -18.20 -14.38 -1.19
N SER A 133 -18.59 -14.19 0.08
CA SER A 133 -20.01 -14.16 0.46
C SER A 133 -20.80 -13.21 -0.45
N PRO A 134 -21.93 -13.66 -1.03
CA PRO A 134 -22.79 -12.80 -1.85
C PRO A 134 -23.28 -11.56 -1.09
N TYR A 135 -23.44 -11.65 0.23
CA TYR A 135 -23.79 -10.50 1.09
C TYR A 135 -22.67 -9.47 1.07
N ILE A 136 -21.43 -9.85 1.39
CA ILE A 136 -20.28 -8.94 1.42
C ILE A 136 -20.03 -8.31 0.05
N ARG A 137 -20.16 -9.09 -1.02
CA ARG A 137 -20.02 -8.58 -2.39
C ARG A 137 -21.08 -7.51 -2.72
N ARG A 138 -22.32 -7.70 -2.29
CA ARG A 138 -23.38 -6.68 -2.47
C ARG A 138 -23.09 -5.42 -1.65
N GLU A 139 -22.65 -5.57 -0.40
CA GLU A 139 -22.32 -4.42 0.45
C GLU A 139 -21.16 -3.62 -0.14
N LEU A 140 -20.08 -4.27 -0.55
CA LEU A 140 -18.94 -3.60 -1.19
C LEU A 140 -19.38 -2.88 -2.48
N ASN A 141 -20.23 -3.49 -3.29
CA ASN A 141 -20.69 -2.88 -4.54
C ASN A 141 -21.63 -1.67 -4.35
N LYS A 142 -22.09 -1.37 -3.13
CA LYS A 142 -22.77 -0.09 -2.85
C LYS A 142 -21.84 1.11 -2.99
N THR A 143 -20.53 0.89 -2.90
CA THR A 143 -19.50 1.93 -3.11
C THR A 143 -19.12 2.12 -4.57
N SER A 144 -19.75 1.41 -5.51
CA SER A 144 -19.48 1.49 -6.95
C SER A 144 -19.75 2.88 -7.50
N GLN A 145 -19.01 3.24 -8.55
CA GLN A 145 -19.16 4.49 -9.28
C GLN A 145 -19.80 4.23 -10.65
N PRO A 146 -20.38 5.23 -11.32
CA PRO A 146 -20.91 5.05 -12.66
C PRO A 146 -19.88 4.41 -13.61
N GLY A 147 -20.22 3.25 -14.17
CA GLY A 147 -19.36 2.48 -15.07
C GLY A 147 -18.21 1.72 -14.39
N ARG A 148 -18.14 1.69 -13.04
CA ARG A 148 -17.08 1.01 -12.27
C ARG A 148 -17.67 0.23 -11.11
N THR A 149 -17.73 -1.07 -11.23
CA THR A 149 -18.15 -1.96 -10.14
C THR A 149 -17.00 -2.15 -9.17
N THR A 150 -17.19 -1.90 -7.88
CA THR A 150 -16.10 -1.95 -6.90
C THR A 150 -15.39 -3.29 -6.87
N THR A 151 -16.11 -4.40 -7.01
CA THR A 151 -15.50 -5.75 -7.06
C THR A 151 -14.66 -6.01 -8.31
N ASP A 152 -14.62 -5.11 -9.30
CA ASP A 152 -13.67 -5.20 -10.42
C ASP A 152 -12.30 -4.59 -10.06
N TYR A 153 -12.21 -3.87 -8.94
CA TYR A 153 -11.00 -3.17 -8.47
C TYR A 153 -10.54 -3.61 -7.08
N ALA A 154 -11.41 -4.24 -6.30
CA ALA A 154 -11.12 -4.62 -4.92
C ALA A 154 -11.69 -5.98 -4.57
N VAL A 155 -10.92 -6.73 -3.78
CA VAL A 155 -11.33 -8.02 -3.19
C VAL A 155 -11.63 -7.81 -1.72
N PRO A 156 -12.83 -8.17 -1.21
CA PRO A 156 -13.08 -8.18 0.23
C PRO A 156 -12.11 -9.13 0.93
N TYR A 157 -11.37 -8.61 1.88
CA TYR A 157 -10.37 -9.36 2.64
C TYR A 157 -10.89 -9.77 4.02
N MET A 158 -11.28 -8.78 4.81
CA MET A 158 -11.89 -8.98 6.12
C MET A 158 -13.11 -8.08 6.29
N TRP A 159 -14.05 -8.50 7.12
CA TRP A 159 -15.16 -7.67 7.56
C TRP A 159 -15.46 -7.94 9.02
N GLY A 160 -16.06 -6.99 9.69
CA GLY A 160 -16.45 -7.12 11.07
C GLY A 160 -17.48 -6.08 11.45
N THR A 161 -17.92 -6.15 12.69
CA THR A 161 -18.85 -5.18 13.30
C THR A 161 -18.15 -4.38 14.37
N ALA A 162 -18.44 -3.08 14.44
CA ALA A 162 -18.07 -2.28 15.60
C ALA A 162 -19.02 -2.55 16.77
N GLY A 163 -18.49 -2.52 17.98
CA GLY A 163 -19.27 -2.75 19.19
C GLY A 163 -18.64 -2.08 20.41
N ILE A 164 -19.37 -2.12 21.52
CA ILE A 164 -18.92 -1.58 22.80
C ILE A 164 -18.32 -2.71 23.63
N LEU A 165 -17.03 -2.63 23.91
CA LEU A 165 -16.38 -3.46 24.92
C LEU A 165 -16.45 -2.69 26.26
N TYR A 166 -16.98 -3.34 27.30
CA TYR A 166 -17.15 -2.70 28.60
C TYR A 166 -16.67 -3.58 29.76
N ASN A 167 -16.21 -2.94 30.81
CA ASN A 167 -15.82 -3.61 32.04
C ASN A 167 -17.03 -3.83 32.94
N ARG A 168 -17.42 -5.10 33.12
CA ARG A 168 -18.60 -5.51 33.94
C ARG A 168 -18.51 -5.11 35.39
N ASN A 169 -17.34 -4.78 35.91
CA ASN A 169 -17.22 -4.28 37.31
C ASN A 169 -17.70 -2.84 37.48
N PHE A 170 -17.87 -2.10 36.37
CA PHE A 170 -18.25 -0.65 36.42
C PHE A 170 -19.51 -0.33 35.67
N ILE A 171 -19.89 -1.11 34.67
CA ILE A 171 -21.02 -0.90 33.79
C ILE A 171 -21.82 -2.20 33.69
N THR A 172 -23.14 -2.11 33.84
CA THR A 172 -24.03 -3.27 33.69
C THR A 172 -24.29 -3.58 32.20
N PRO A 173 -24.72 -4.82 31.85
CA PRO A 173 -25.13 -5.15 30.49
C PRO A 173 -26.24 -4.23 29.95
N ASP A 174 -27.20 -3.87 30.77
CA ASP A 174 -28.33 -2.99 30.40
C ASP A 174 -27.82 -1.58 30.05
N GLU A 175 -26.89 -1.02 30.83
CA GLU A 175 -26.28 0.27 30.54
C GLU A 175 -25.44 0.23 29.24
N ALA A 176 -24.74 -0.89 28.96
CA ALA A 176 -23.94 -1.07 27.78
C ALA A 176 -24.75 -1.49 26.53
N GLY A 177 -26.01 -1.85 26.69
CA GLY A 177 -26.88 -2.35 25.61
C GLY A 177 -27.22 -1.33 24.53
N SER A 178 -26.76 -0.10 24.68
CA SER A 178 -26.97 0.98 23.71
C SER A 178 -25.74 1.87 23.58
N TRP A 179 -25.52 2.43 22.40
CA TRP A 179 -24.50 3.46 22.15
C TRP A 179 -24.64 4.68 23.05
N HIS A 180 -25.83 4.93 23.62
CA HIS A 180 -26.06 6.02 24.59
C HIS A 180 -25.15 5.95 25.81
N CYS A 181 -24.61 4.80 26.17
CA CYS A 181 -23.66 4.69 27.29
C CYS A 181 -22.40 5.55 27.07
N LEU A 182 -22.02 5.84 25.85
CA LEU A 182 -20.88 6.69 25.51
C LEU A 182 -21.12 8.17 25.88
N TRP A 183 -22.38 8.61 25.93
CA TRP A 183 -22.76 9.97 26.30
C TRP A 183 -23.17 10.13 27.78
N ASN A 184 -23.15 9.02 28.53
CA ASN A 184 -23.48 9.09 29.96
C ASN A 184 -22.39 9.87 30.71
N PRO A 185 -22.69 10.97 31.41
CA PRO A 185 -21.71 11.77 32.14
C PRO A 185 -20.89 10.98 33.18
N ARG A 186 -21.41 9.86 33.70
CA ARG A 186 -20.71 8.97 34.63
C ARG A 186 -19.48 8.31 34.00
N ASN A 187 -19.47 8.19 32.68
CA ASN A 187 -18.40 7.55 31.92
C ASN A 187 -17.38 8.57 31.39
N LYS A 188 -17.52 9.85 31.71
CA LYS A 188 -16.58 10.90 31.30
C LYS A 188 -15.15 10.56 31.75
N GLY A 189 -14.21 10.62 30.80
CA GLY A 189 -12.79 10.32 31.04
C GLY A 189 -12.46 8.81 31.21
N LYS A 190 -13.44 7.92 30.95
CA LYS A 190 -13.27 6.46 31.05
C LYS A 190 -13.56 5.74 29.73
N ILE A 191 -13.73 6.48 28.65
CA ILE A 191 -14.05 5.96 27.33
C ILE A 191 -12.76 5.95 26.49
N LEU A 192 -12.46 4.80 25.91
CA LEU A 192 -11.46 4.65 24.87
C LEU A 192 -12.17 4.52 23.52
N MET A 193 -11.74 5.29 22.54
CA MET A 193 -12.23 5.21 21.17
C MET A 193 -11.06 5.06 20.21
N LYS A 194 -11.35 4.45 19.05
CA LYS A 194 -10.37 4.37 17.96
C LYS A 194 -10.04 5.80 17.47
N ASP A 195 -8.78 6.05 17.18
CA ASP A 195 -8.29 7.34 16.66
C ASP A 195 -8.52 7.47 15.15
N SER A 196 -9.74 7.22 14.75
CA SER A 196 -10.26 7.46 13.40
C SER A 196 -11.72 7.83 13.54
N TYR A 197 -12.07 9.07 13.20
CA TYR A 197 -13.45 9.54 13.36
C TYR A 197 -14.44 8.76 12.47
N ARG A 198 -14.00 8.30 11.30
CA ARG A 198 -14.83 7.49 10.40
C ARG A 198 -15.09 6.09 10.95
N ASP A 199 -14.05 5.44 11.47
CA ASP A 199 -14.22 4.11 12.08
C ASP A 199 -14.97 4.17 13.41
N ALA A 200 -14.95 5.34 14.09
CA ALA A 200 -15.61 5.53 15.38
C ALA A 200 -17.08 5.96 15.25
N TYR A 201 -17.44 6.71 14.22
CA TYR A 201 -18.78 7.30 14.07
C TYR A 201 -19.54 6.80 12.82
N GLY A 202 -18.96 5.97 11.99
CA GLY A 202 -19.57 5.31 10.85
C GLY A 202 -19.46 6.09 9.56
#